data_c28f57f67f2f0132c27ad35041536a5f
#
_entry.id   c28f57f67f2f0132c27ad35041536a5f
#
_cell.length_a   1.000
_cell.length_b   1.000
_cell.length_c   1.000
_cell.angle_alpha   90.00
_cell.angle_beta   90.00
_cell.angle_gamma   90.00
#
_symmetry.space_group_name_H-M   'P 1'
#
loop_
_entity.id
_entity.type
_entity.pdbx_description
1 polymer ?
#
loop_
_entity_poly.entity_id
_entity_poly.type
_entity_poly.pdbx_seq_one_letter_code
_entity_poly.pdbx_strand_id
1 'polypeptide(L)'
;MADFLNGIFISEILADNAGGQAVDVDGDGRTNKADEFIELGNASGAPVSLAGYELWSEKNGALYAFGPSAVLNPGDAATVVGNYEGGDSGNFYDAGIAEGANFIPDGEGNKFDSIFLVDTNTGNYIVISYGQPPRAPTLPTNFPGTTQVGSGESINSNAPNGRAFARDANGNLIETTPDAGTPGVACFAHGTRILTRHGERPVETLQPGDSVPTYDHGMQTVLGVCAQHIPASALLRNPALRPVRVQGTCLGQPGHILLSPAHCLLFQSPTAETLFASGEVLMRARHLERAGHARLDLPRDGVTYHNLLFANHELVLADGFWSETFLSCDANAEMRMVDADWRIQNNRTLGAVRHTHAARRILRGYEAMVLLDTDGARRFIQPTPTVQRPIHALREASQRAAR
;
A
#
# COMPACT_ATOMS: atom_id res chain seq x y z
N MET A 1 18.32 7.58 1.71
CA MET A 1 17.37 8.65 1.28
C MET A 1 17.11 8.41 -0.18
N ALA A 2 15.85 8.45 -0.61
CA ALA A 2 15.51 8.17 -2.01
C ALA A 2 16.22 9.13 -2.98
N ASP A 3 16.75 8.57 -4.07
CA ASP A 3 17.19 9.36 -5.22
C ASP A 3 15.98 9.63 -6.13
N PHE A 4 15.93 10.82 -6.73
CA PHE A 4 14.81 11.27 -7.55
C PHE A 4 15.27 11.69 -8.93
N LEU A 5 14.55 11.25 -9.97
CA LEU A 5 14.74 11.64 -11.36
C LEU A 5 13.51 12.46 -11.79
N ASN A 6 13.63 13.79 -11.81
CA ASN A 6 12.52 14.72 -12.08
C ASN A 6 11.30 14.51 -11.14
N GLY A 7 11.54 14.13 -9.89
CA GLY A 7 10.49 13.80 -8.91
C GLY A 7 9.98 12.37 -8.97
N ILE A 8 10.40 11.58 -9.94
CA ILE A 8 10.11 10.14 -10.02
C ILE A 8 11.18 9.36 -9.24
N PHE A 9 10.77 8.32 -8.54
CA PHE A 9 11.66 7.44 -7.78
C PHE A 9 11.17 6.00 -7.86
N ILE A 10 12.05 5.05 -7.61
CA ILE A 10 11.67 3.63 -7.47
C ILE A 10 11.11 3.47 -6.06
N SER A 11 9.83 3.13 -5.95
CA SER A 11 9.12 2.98 -4.68
C SER A 11 9.18 1.56 -4.14
N GLU A 12 9.10 0.56 -5.02
CA GLU A 12 9.09 -0.84 -4.63
C GLU A 12 9.74 -1.73 -5.70
N ILE A 13 10.39 -2.82 -5.28
CA ILE A 13 10.95 -3.86 -6.14
C ILE A 13 10.63 -5.22 -5.54
N LEU A 14 9.89 -6.07 -6.25
CA LEU A 14 9.72 -7.49 -5.96
C LEU A 14 10.58 -8.30 -6.92
N ALA A 15 11.76 -8.75 -6.47
CA ALA A 15 12.77 -9.42 -7.31
C ALA A 15 12.82 -10.95 -7.13
N ASP A 16 12.02 -11.52 -6.24
CA ASP A 16 11.89 -12.98 -6.07
C ASP A 16 10.46 -13.32 -5.62
N ASN A 17 9.56 -13.53 -6.57
CA ASN A 17 8.19 -13.93 -6.29
C ASN A 17 8.06 -15.45 -6.21
N ALA A 18 8.69 -16.05 -5.20
CA ALA A 18 8.71 -17.50 -4.99
C ALA A 18 8.32 -17.87 -3.54
N GLY A 19 8.05 -19.17 -3.33
CA GLY A 19 7.77 -19.71 -2.00
C GLY A 19 6.36 -19.43 -1.47
N GLY A 20 6.15 -19.71 -0.19
CA GLY A 20 4.81 -19.66 0.44
C GLY A 20 4.26 -18.24 0.69
N GLN A 21 5.00 -17.20 0.33
CA GLN A 21 4.60 -15.79 0.45
C GLN A 21 4.49 -15.10 -0.93
N ALA A 22 4.67 -15.85 -2.00
CA ALA A 22 4.52 -15.35 -3.35
C ALA A 22 3.11 -14.74 -3.55
N VAL A 23 3.05 -13.65 -4.31
CA VAL A 23 1.82 -12.91 -4.61
C VAL A 23 1.45 -13.08 -6.08
N ASP A 24 0.19 -13.22 -6.35
CA ASP A 24 -0.40 -13.20 -7.68
C ASP A 24 -0.69 -11.72 -8.03
N VAL A 25 0.22 -11.09 -8.77
CA VAL A 25 0.18 -9.66 -9.08
C VAL A 25 -0.69 -9.39 -10.30
N ASP A 26 -0.68 -10.27 -11.29
CA ASP A 26 -1.44 -10.11 -12.53
C ASP A 26 -2.88 -10.68 -12.43
N GLY A 27 -3.15 -11.56 -11.46
CA GLY A 27 -4.48 -12.08 -11.17
C GLY A 27 -4.90 -13.29 -11.97
N ASP A 28 -3.94 -13.96 -12.59
CA ASP A 28 -4.17 -15.19 -13.37
C ASP A 28 -4.48 -16.42 -12.50
N GLY A 29 -4.35 -16.29 -11.17
CA GLY A 29 -4.55 -17.34 -10.17
C GLY A 29 -3.30 -18.18 -9.90
N ARG A 30 -2.15 -17.80 -10.43
CA ARG A 30 -0.85 -18.42 -10.19
C ARG A 30 0.07 -17.42 -9.51
N THR A 31 1.05 -17.94 -8.81
CA THR A 31 2.12 -17.13 -8.22
C THR A 31 3.44 -17.63 -8.75
N ASN A 32 4.15 -16.83 -9.50
CA ASN A 32 5.40 -17.23 -10.14
C ASN A 32 6.32 -16.01 -10.35
N LYS A 33 7.46 -16.23 -11.03
CA LYS A 33 8.45 -15.17 -11.28
C LYS A 33 8.00 -14.10 -12.28
N ALA A 34 6.98 -14.38 -13.08
CA ALA A 34 6.41 -13.40 -13.98
C ALA A 34 5.57 -12.33 -13.25
N ASP A 35 5.19 -12.58 -12.00
CA ASP A 35 4.57 -11.61 -11.09
C ASP A 35 5.58 -10.66 -10.41
N GLU A 36 6.88 -10.79 -10.68
CA GLU A 36 7.88 -9.85 -10.20
C GLU A 36 7.59 -8.46 -10.77
N PHE A 37 7.86 -7.41 -9.99
CA PHE A 37 7.54 -6.06 -10.43
C PHE A 37 8.54 -5.01 -9.93
N ILE A 38 8.54 -3.88 -10.64
CA ILE A 38 9.16 -2.63 -10.22
C ILE A 38 8.09 -1.54 -10.19
N GLU A 39 8.01 -0.83 -9.09
CA GLU A 39 7.05 0.25 -8.91
C GLU A 39 7.76 1.60 -8.84
N LEU A 40 7.21 2.60 -9.53
CA LEU A 40 7.64 3.98 -9.50
C LEU A 40 6.61 4.85 -8.77
N GLY A 41 7.10 5.79 -7.98
CA GLY A 41 6.29 6.83 -7.35
C GLY A 41 6.60 8.22 -7.90
N ASN A 42 5.62 9.14 -7.80
CA ASN A 42 5.80 10.55 -8.16
C ASN A 42 5.70 11.44 -6.93
N ALA A 43 6.81 12.06 -6.55
CA ALA A 43 6.91 13.03 -5.45
C ALA A 43 7.00 14.49 -5.92
N SER A 44 6.83 14.78 -7.22
CA SER A 44 7.01 16.15 -7.76
C SER A 44 5.87 17.12 -7.42
N GLY A 45 4.73 16.61 -6.98
CA GLY A 45 3.52 17.42 -6.73
C GLY A 45 2.72 17.80 -7.99
N ALA A 46 3.17 17.39 -9.20
CA ALA A 46 2.50 17.57 -10.47
C ALA A 46 2.54 16.29 -11.30
N PRO A 47 1.64 16.08 -12.28
CA PRO A 47 1.75 14.97 -13.20
C PRO A 47 3.07 15.00 -13.98
N VAL A 48 3.76 13.85 -14.08
CA VAL A 48 5.00 13.69 -14.82
C VAL A 48 4.77 12.72 -15.98
N SER A 49 5.12 13.14 -17.20
CA SER A 49 5.15 12.23 -18.34
C SER A 49 6.29 11.25 -18.18
N LEU A 50 6.01 9.95 -18.31
CA LEU A 50 7.00 8.90 -18.32
C LEU A 50 7.53 8.59 -19.73
N ALA A 51 7.10 9.33 -20.76
CA ALA A 51 7.61 9.18 -22.13
C ALA A 51 9.13 9.36 -22.19
N GLY A 52 9.83 8.33 -22.65
CA GLY A 52 11.28 8.31 -22.67
C GLY A 52 11.93 7.84 -21.35
N TYR A 53 11.15 7.44 -20.36
CA TYR A 53 11.68 6.74 -19.21
C TYR A 53 11.79 5.24 -19.51
N GLU A 54 12.88 4.62 -19.05
CA GLU A 54 13.12 3.20 -19.19
C GLU A 54 13.60 2.59 -17.87
N LEU A 55 13.20 1.34 -17.64
CA LEU A 55 13.70 0.49 -16.56
C LEU A 55 14.73 -0.49 -17.12
N TRP A 56 15.85 -0.64 -16.41
CA TRP A 56 16.95 -1.51 -16.78
C TRP A 56 17.44 -2.31 -15.59
N SER A 57 17.85 -3.55 -15.81
CA SER A 57 18.59 -4.39 -14.86
C SER A 57 20.05 -4.48 -15.28
N GLU A 58 20.97 -4.49 -14.33
CA GLU A 58 22.40 -4.71 -14.62
C GLU A 58 22.63 -6.01 -15.37
N LYS A 59 21.87 -7.07 -15.05
CA LYS A 59 22.05 -8.39 -15.65
C LYS A 59 21.17 -8.67 -16.85
N ASN A 60 19.91 -8.26 -16.79
CA ASN A 60 18.93 -8.57 -17.82
C ASN A 60 18.88 -7.49 -18.93
N GLY A 61 19.57 -6.34 -18.75
CA GLY A 61 19.51 -5.23 -19.70
C GLY A 61 18.20 -4.45 -19.62
N ALA A 62 17.66 -4.03 -20.77
CA ALA A 62 16.39 -3.30 -20.82
C ALA A 62 15.23 -4.19 -20.33
N LEU A 63 14.47 -3.67 -19.36
CA LEU A 63 13.31 -4.36 -18.80
C LEU A 63 12.00 -3.82 -19.38
N TYR A 64 11.87 -2.47 -19.42
CA TYR A 64 10.64 -1.83 -19.90
C TYR A 64 10.92 -0.40 -20.39
N ALA A 65 10.23 0.03 -21.44
CA ALA A 65 10.23 1.41 -21.93
C ALA A 65 8.81 1.99 -21.90
N PHE A 66 8.61 3.09 -21.19
CA PHE A 66 7.29 3.71 -21.09
C PHE A 66 6.87 4.38 -22.39
N GLY A 67 5.64 4.09 -22.81
CA GLY A 67 5.05 4.66 -24.02
C GLY A 67 4.75 6.17 -23.89
N PRO A 68 4.48 6.85 -25.03
CA PRO A 68 4.32 8.32 -25.06
C PRO A 68 3.08 8.84 -24.28
N SER A 69 2.11 7.98 -23.99
CA SER A 69 0.90 8.32 -23.22
C SER A 69 1.03 8.05 -21.72
N ALA A 70 2.13 7.45 -21.27
CA ALA A 70 2.31 7.14 -19.85
C ALA A 70 2.52 8.41 -19.04
N VAL A 71 1.65 8.63 -18.04
CA VAL A 71 1.71 9.77 -17.13
C VAL A 71 1.53 9.26 -15.71
N LEU A 72 2.42 9.68 -14.82
CA LEU A 72 2.34 9.36 -13.40
C LEU A 72 1.91 10.60 -12.62
N ASN A 73 0.69 10.58 -12.05
CA ASN A 73 0.20 11.68 -11.24
C ASN A 73 0.84 11.66 -9.84
N PRO A 74 0.83 12.79 -9.13
CA PRO A 74 1.31 12.85 -7.75
C PRO A 74 0.57 11.86 -6.86
N GLY A 75 1.32 11.06 -6.09
CA GLY A 75 0.76 10.06 -5.20
C GLY A 75 0.26 8.79 -5.90
N ASP A 76 0.38 8.70 -7.23
CA ASP A 76 0.16 7.47 -7.97
C ASP A 76 1.43 6.60 -7.98
N ALA A 77 1.22 5.32 -8.27
CA ALA A 77 2.27 4.36 -8.56
C ALA A 77 2.17 3.90 -10.01
N ALA A 78 3.31 3.71 -10.68
CA ALA A 78 3.40 3.03 -11.97
C ALA A 78 4.13 1.70 -11.75
N THR A 79 3.42 0.59 -11.89
CA THR A 79 3.91 -0.75 -11.59
C THR A 79 4.17 -1.51 -12.87
N VAL A 80 5.42 -1.82 -13.15
CA VAL A 80 5.84 -2.66 -14.28
C VAL A 80 5.96 -4.10 -13.79
N VAL A 81 5.14 -4.98 -14.31
CA VAL A 81 5.08 -6.41 -13.97
C VAL A 81 5.71 -7.21 -15.09
N GLY A 82 6.36 -8.30 -14.76
CA GLY A 82 7.03 -9.14 -15.76
C GLY A 82 6.10 -9.67 -16.85
N ASN A 83 4.96 -10.22 -16.45
CA ASN A 83 3.85 -10.58 -17.36
C ASN A 83 2.55 -10.09 -16.74
N TYR A 84 1.84 -9.22 -17.43
CA TYR A 84 0.56 -8.70 -16.98
C TYR A 84 -0.50 -8.91 -18.05
N GLU A 85 -1.36 -9.92 -17.88
CA GLU A 85 -2.35 -10.33 -18.90
C GLU A 85 -3.31 -9.21 -19.36
N GLY A 86 -3.45 -8.15 -18.56
CA GLY A 86 -4.24 -6.97 -18.92
C GLY A 86 -3.58 -6.04 -19.94
N GLY A 87 -2.32 -6.28 -20.31
CA GLY A 87 -1.51 -5.31 -21.05
C GLY A 87 -1.37 -3.98 -20.28
N ASP A 88 -0.83 -2.95 -20.91
CA ASP A 88 -0.71 -1.62 -20.28
C ASP A 88 -2.10 -1.06 -19.96
N SER A 89 -2.48 -1.07 -18.70
CA SER A 89 -3.78 -0.56 -18.26
C SER A 89 -3.73 0.15 -16.91
N GLY A 90 -4.31 1.35 -16.84
CA GLY A 90 -4.25 2.17 -15.64
C GLY A 90 -2.82 2.51 -15.27
N ASN A 91 -2.36 2.04 -14.10
CA ASN A 91 -0.99 2.23 -13.61
C ASN A 91 -0.17 0.93 -13.64
N PHE A 92 -0.67 -0.12 -14.27
CA PHE A 92 0.05 -1.36 -14.50
C PHE A 92 0.55 -1.41 -15.93
N TYR A 93 1.78 -1.89 -16.10
CA TYR A 93 2.49 -1.98 -17.35
C TYR A 93 3.05 -3.39 -17.51
N ASP A 94 2.87 -3.96 -18.69
CA ASP A 94 3.31 -5.32 -19.00
C ASP A 94 4.70 -5.30 -19.64
N ALA A 95 5.68 -5.92 -19.00
CA ALA A 95 7.01 -6.09 -19.56
C ALA A 95 7.06 -7.17 -20.64
N GLY A 96 6.00 -7.98 -20.78
CA GLY A 96 5.85 -8.95 -21.86
C GLY A 96 6.82 -10.14 -21.79
N ILE A 97 7.29 -10.50 -20.59
CA ILE A 97 8.11 -11.69 -20.45
C ILE A 97 7.25 -12.97 -20.52
N ALA A 98 7.88 -14.09 -20.86
CA ALA A 98 7.17 -15.37 -20.88
C ALA A 98 6.75 -15.79 -19.47
N GLU A 99 5.57 -16.42 -19.38
CA GLU A 99 5.04 -17.00 -18.14
C GLU A 99 6.09 -17.86 -17.42
N GLY A 100 6.30 -17.61 -16.13
CA GLY A 100 7.29 -18.29 -15.31
C GLY A 100 8.76 -17.92 -15.59
N ALA A 101 9.01 -17.00 -16.53
CA ALA A 101 10.35 -16.46 -16.73
C ALA A 101 10.71 -15.47 -15.61
N ASN A 102 12.00 -15.29 -15.38
CA ASN A 102 12.51 -14.38 -14.36
C ASN A 102 12.61 -12.96 -14.93
N PHE A 103 11.81 -12.04 -14.38
CA PHE A 103 11.82 -10.63 -14.78
C PHE A 103 13.03 -9.90 -14.19
N ILE A 104 13.27 -10.11 -12.91
CA ILE A 104 14.36 -9.47 -12.16
C ILE A 104 15.19 -10.56 -11.46
N PRO A 105 16.54 -10.53 -11.54
CA PRO A 105 17.38 -11.51 -10.84
C PRO A 105 17.21 -11.49 -9.32
N ASP A 106 17.00 -12.66 -8.72
CA ASP A 106 16.64 -12.86 -7.31
C ASP A 106 17.76 -12.52 -6.32
N GLY A 107 18.96 -12.31 -6.75
CA GLY A 107 20.09 -11.98 -5.86
C GLY A 107 20.66 -13.14 -5.05
N GLU A 108 20.16 -14.38 -5.18
CA GLU A 108 20.66 -15.56 -4.46
C GLU A 108 22.08 -16.00 -4.84
N GLY A 109 22.81 -16.60 -3.88
CA GLY A 109 24.09 -17.25 -4.11
C GLY A 109 25.20 -16.35 -4.65
N ASN A 110 25.51 -15.25 -3.97
CA ASN A 110 26.38 -14.16 -4.44
C ASN A 110 25.82 -13.44 -5.68
N LYS A 111 24.58 -13.60 -5.98
CA LYS A 111 23.89 -12.84 -7.00
C LYS A 111 23.60 -11.45 -6.45
N PHE A 112 23.74 -10.52 -7.30
CA PHE A 112 23.60 -9.11 -7.07
C PHE A 112 22.94 -8.55 -8.32
N ASP A 113 22.07 -7.60 -8.16
CA ASP A 113 21.57 -6.85 -9.30
C ASP A 113 21.40 -5.37 -8.96
N SER A 114 21.27 -4.56 -9.98
CA SER A 114 20.99 -3.14 -9.87
C SER A 114 19.89 -2.78 -10.84
N ILE A 115 18.88 -2.09 -10.34
CA ILE A 115 17.76 -1.59 -11.12
C ILE A 115 18.00 -0.11 -11.37
N PHE A 116 17.97 0.27 -12.65
CA PHE A 116 18.14 1.64 -13.11
C PHE A 116 16.81 2.17 -13.64
N LEU A 117 16.50 3.41 -13.30
CA LEU A 117 15.50 4.21 -13.98
C LEU A 117 16.22 5.32 -14.72
N VAL A 118 16.07 5.39 -16.03
CA VAL A 118 16.74 6.38 -16.89
C VAL A 118 15.71 7.20 -17.67
N ASP A 119 15.96 8.49 -17.76
CA ASP A 119 15.29 9.40 -18.71
C ASP A 119 16.19 9.49 -19.96
N THR A 120 15.79 8.82 -21.03
CA THR A 120 16.57 8.76 -22.29
C THR A 120 16.65 10.10 -23.01
N ASN A 121 15.74 11.05 -22.69
CA ASN A 121 15.78 12.39 -23.27
C ASN A 121 16.95 13.22 -22.73
N THR A 122 17.36 12.95 -21.49
CA THR A 122 18.42 13.70 -20.80
C THR A 122 19.67 12.86 -20.56
N GLY A 123 19.54 11.54 -20.57
CA GLY A 123 20.59 10.59 -20.16
C GLY A 123 20.79 10.53 -18.65
N ASN A 124 19.95 11.19 -17.86
CA ASN A 124 20.02 11.13 -16.41
C ASN A 124 19.40 9.83 -15.90
N TYR A 125 19.96 9.25 -14.82
CA TYR A 125 19.43 8.03 -14.23
C TYR A 125 19.61 7.99 -12.71
N ILE A 126 18.79 7.20 -12.04
CA ILE A 126 18.93 6.78 -10.65
C ILE A 126 19.09 5.26 -10.60
N VAL A 127 19.69 4.74 -9.50
CA VAL A 127 19.97 3.32 -9.36
C VAL A 127 19.73 2.83 -7.95
N ILE A 128 19.16 1.62 -7.85
CA ILE A 128 19.04 0.84 -6.61
C ILE A 128 19.76 -0.49 -6.81
N SER A 129 20.70 -0.80 -5.90
CA SER A 129 21.45 -2.06 -5.91
C SER A 129 21.05 -2.93 -4.72
N TYR A 130 20.94 -4.23 -4.91
CA TYR A 130 20.67 -5.21 -3.85
C TYR A 130 21.55 -6.45 -4.00
N GLY A 131 21.70 -7.21 -2.94
CA GLY A 131 22.52 -8.41 -2.85
C GLY A 131 23.44 -8.41 -1.63
N GLN A 132 24.08 -9.54 -1.36
CA GLN A 132 25.02 -9.71 -0.24
C GLN A 132 26.36 -10.26 -0.74
N PRO A 133 27.49 -9.53 -0.52
CA PRO A 133 27.53 -8.13 -0.07
C PRO A 133 27.10 -7.16 -1.18
N PRO A 134 26.62 -5.95 -0.84
CA PRO A 134 26.34 -4.93 -1.83
C PRO A 134 27.65 -4.50 -2.51
N ARG A 135 27.57 -4.23 -3.80
CA ARG A 135 28.70 -3.72 -4.60
C ARG A 135 28.27 -2.51 -5.43
N ALA A 136 29.24 -1.78 -5.94
CA ALA A 136 28.96 -0.71 -6.89
C ALA A 136 28.26 -1.28 -8.16
N PRO A 137 27.20 -0.63 -8.67
CA PRO A 137 26.52 -1.06 -9.89
C PRO A 137 27.44 -0.96 -11.11
N THR A 138 27.25 -1.87 -12.05
CA THR A 138 27.88 -1.82 -13.37
C THR A 138 26.82 -1.46 -14.41
N LEU A 139 27.11 -0.50 -15.28
CA LEU A 139 26.15 -0.11 -16.31
C LEU A 139 25.90 -1.26 -17.29
N PRO A 140 24.64 -1.58 -17.61
CA PRO A 140 24.30 -2.59 -18.60
C PRO A 140 24.87 -2.25 -19.99
N THR A 141 25.09 -3.26 -20.83
CA THR A 141 25.49 -3.06 -22.24
C THR A 141 24.38 -2.27 -22.96
N ASN A 142 24.80 -1.24 -23.74
CA ASN A 142 23.91 -0.32 -24.45
C ASN A 142 22.95 0.52 -23.52
N PHE A 143 23.28 0.63 -22.25
CA PHE A 143 22.50 1.48 -21.34
C PHE A 143 22.54 2.95 -21.80
N PRO A 144 21.37 3.62 -21.95
CA PRO A 144 21.32 4.97 -22.49
C PRO A 144 21.70 6.07 -21.48
N GLY A 145 21.80 5.72 -20.18
CA GLY A 145 22.15 6.68 -19.13
C GLY A 145 23.61 7.11 -19.18
N THR A 146 23.84 8.40 -18.99
CA THR A 146 25.17 9.01 -18.99
C THR A 146 25.53 9.67 -17.67
N THR A 147 24.53 10.12 -16.91
CA THR A 147 24.72 10.90 -15.69
C THR A 147 23.88 10.34 -14.56
N GLN A 148 24.52 9.83 -13.52
CA GLN A 148 23.82 9.40 -12.30
C GLN A 148 23.36 10.62 -11.51
N VAL A 149 22.07 10.62 -11.12
CA VAL A 149 21.48 11.61 -10.22
C VAL A 149 21.42 11.01 -8.83
N GLY A 150 21.89 11.74 -7.83
CA GLY A 150 22.00 11.24 -6.47
C GLY A 150 23.24 10.39 -6.22
N SER A 151 23.26 9.68 -5.12
CA SER A 151 24.42 8.88 -4.67
C SER A 151 24.34 7.41 -5.07
N GLY A 152 23.21 6.98 -5.62
CA GLY A 152 22.85 5.58 -5.73
C GLY A 152 22.40 5.01 -4.37
N GLU A 153 21.48 4.11 -4.41
CA GLU A 153 20.95 3.45 -3.22
C GLU A 153 21.38 1.98 -3.21
N SER A 154 21.53 1.42 -2.02
CA SER A 154 21.84 0.00 -1.89
C SER A 154 21.16 -0.61 -0.65
N ILE A 155 20.73 -1.86 -0.79
CA ILE A 155 20.25 -2.66 0.32
C ILE A 155 21.10 -3.92 0.45
N ASN A 156 21.66 -4.15 1.65
CA ASN A 156 22.47 -5.32 1.95
C ASN A 156 21.56 -6.52 2.27
N SER A 157 20.80 -6.93 1.27
CA SER A 157 19.90 -8.07 1.35
C SER A 157 19.78 -8.72 -0.02
N ASN A 158 19.78 -10.06 -0.05
CA ASN A 158 19.28 -10.79 -1.20
C ASN A 158 17.76 -10.62 -1.21
N ALA A 159 17.15 -10.49 -2.38
CA ALA A 159 15.70 -10.44 -2.47
C ALA A 159 15.11 -11.71 -1.84
N PRO A 160 14.46 -11.63 -0.67
CA PRO A 160 13.91 -12.82 -0.04
C PRO A 160 12.62 -13.24 -0.73
N ASN A 161 12.38 -14.55 -0.79
CA ASN A 161 11.23 -15.15 -1.47
C ASN A 161 9.91 -14.49 -1.07
N GLY A 162 9.17 -13.97 -2.03
CA GLY A 162 7.85 -13.34 -1.85
C GLY A 162 7.88 -12.05 -1.03
N ARG A 163 9.03 -11.39 -0.93
CA ARG A 163 9.17 -10.10 -0.26
C ARG A 163 9.74 -9.05 -1.20
N ALA A 164 9.25 -7.84 -1.05
CA ALA A 164 9.71 -6.68 -1.80
C ALA A 164 10.68 -5.80 -1.01
N PHE A 165 11.44 -5.01 -1.72
CA PHE A 165 12.14 -3.85 -1.20
C PHE A 165 11.26 -2.63 -1.43
N ALA A 166 10.67 -2.05 -0.40
CA ALA A 166 9.87 -0.84 -0.50
C ALA A 166 10.37 0.25 0.45
N ARG A 167 9.77 1.42 0.37
CA ARG A 167 10.22 2.56 1.15
C ARG A 167 9.44 2.71 2.45
N ASP A 168 10.18 2.91 3.55
CA ASP A 168 9.61 3.35 4.81
C ASP A 168 9.19 4.83 4.75
N ALA A 169 8.61 5.34 5.82
CA ALA A 169 8.17 6.74 5.93
C ALA A 169 9.32 7.76 5.83
N ASN A 170 10.58 7.34 6.05
CA ASN A 170 11.76 8.19 5.92
C ASN A 170 12.37 8.12 4.52
N GLY A 171 11.79 7.29 3.63
CA GLY A 171 12.26 7.06 2.29
C GLY A 171 13.43 6.06 2.18
N ASN A 172 13.70 5.29 3.24
CA ASN A 172 14.75 4.26 3.20
C ASN A 172 14.16 2.96 2.62
N LEU A 173 14.98 2.20 1.90
CA LEU A 173 14.60 0.88 1.41
C LEU A 173 14.61 -0.12 2.56
N ILE A 174 13.50 -0.82 2.74
CA ILE A 174 13.32 -1.91 3.70
C ILE A 174 12.69 -3.12 3.00
N GLU A 175 12.90 -4.30 3.56
CA GLU A 175 12.16 -5.48 3.11
C GLU A 175 10.74 -5.46 3.68
N THR A 176 9.73 -5.70 2.84
CA THR A 176 8.32 -5.68 3.22
C THR A 176 7.51 -6.74 2.47
N THR A 177 6.25 -6.87 2.83
CA THR A 177 5.28 -7.62 2.01
C THR A 177 4.96 -6.82 0.76
N PRO A 178 4.98 -7.44 -0.44
CA PRO A 178 4.65 -6.74 -1.67
C PRO A 178 3.24 -6.15 -1.66
N ASP A 179 3.11 -4.91 -2.14
CA ASP A 179 1.80 -4.25 -2.25
C ASP A 179 1.64 -3.48 -3.58
N ALA A 180 1.93 -4.14 -4.68
CA ALA A 180 1.93 -3.61 -6.05
C ALA A 180 0.81 -2.58 -6.30
N GLY A 181 1.18 -1.40 -6.78
CA GLY A 181 0.24 -0.31 -7.04
C GLY A 181 -0.21 0.47 -5.78
N THR A 182 0.43 0.24 -4.62
CA THR A 182 0.00 0.87 -3.37
C THR A 182 1.17 1.34 -2.51
N PRO A 183 1.59 2.59 -2.55
CA PRO A 183 2.55 3.11 -1.60
C PRO A 183 1.93 3.26 -0.19
N GLY A 184 2.52 2.62 0.81
CA GLY A 184 2.29 2.88 2.22
C GLY A 184 1.48 1.84 3.00
N VAL A 185 1.46 1.99 4.32
CA VAL A 185 0.81 1.10 5.29
C VAL A 185 -0.62 1.54 5.59
N ALA A 186 -1.55 0.58 5.75
CA ALA A 186 -2.94 0.84 6.13
C ALA A 186 -3.05 1.41 7.55
N CYS A 187 -3.42 2.68 7.72
CA CYS A 187 -3.49 3.34 9.03
C CYS A 187 -4.67 4.31 9.17
N PHE A 188 -5.19 4.45 10.38
CA PHE A 188 -6.12 5.51 10.78
C PHE A 188 -5.35 6.79 11.09
N ALA A 189 -5.87 7.95 10.72
CA ALA A 189 -5.30 9.21 11.18
C ALA A 189 -5.64 9.45 12.67
N HIS A 190 -4.76 10.18 13.36
CA HIS A 190 -4.99 10.64 14.74
C HIS A 190 -6.36 11.31 14.88
N GLY A 191 -7.07 11.02 15.96
CA GLY A 191 -8.41 11.52 16.23
C GLY A 191 -9.54 10.67 15.64
N THR A 192 -9.25 9.68 14.78
CA THR A 192 -10.27 8.74 14.28
C THR A 192 -10.95 8.03 15.45
N ARG A 193 -12.27 8.02 15.48
CA ARG A 193 -13.05 7.47 16.59
C ARG A 193 -13.44 6.01 16.31
N ILE A 194 -12.87 5.11 17.09
CA ILE A 194 -13.14 3.67 17.01
C ILE A 194 -14.26 3.32 18.00
N LEU A 195 -15.29 2.60 17.52
CA LEU A 195 -16.32 2.07 18.41
C LEU A 195 -15.72 1.00 19.31
N THR A 196 -15.91 1.14 20.62
CA THR A 196 -15.49 0.17 21.65
C THR A 196 -16.68 -0.30 22.46
N ARG A 197 -16.48 -1.26 23.36
CA ARG A 197 -17.53 -1.67 24.30
C ARG A 197 -18.07 -0.54 25.19
N HIS A 198 -17.31 0.54 25.34
CA HIS A 198 -17.65 1.70 26.18
C HIS A 198 -18.05 2.94 25.37
N GLY A 199 -18.37 2.77 24.09
CA GLY A 199 -18.66 3.85 23.15
C GLY A 199 -17.46 4.19 22.26
N GLU A 200 -17.56 5.28 21.50
CA GLU A 200 -16.52 5.71 20.59
C GLU A 200 -15.36 6.37 21.34
N ARG A 201 -14.15 5.92 21.03
CA ARG A 201 -12.89 6.45 21.59
C ARG A 201 -11.92 6.83 20.47
N PRO A 202 -11.15 7.93 20.63
CA PRO A 202 -10.07 8.23 19.71
C PRO A 202 -9.06 7.09 19.63
N VAL A 203 -8.60 6.76 18.42
CA VAL A 203 -7.72 5.61 18.15
C VAL A 203 -6.42 5.66 18.98
N GLU A 204 -5.87 6.84 19.19
CA GLU A 204 -4.67 7.07 20.01
C GLU A 204 -4.84 6.78 21.49
N THR A 205 -6.07 6.63 21.96
CA THR A 205 -6.38 6.32 23.38
C THR A 205 -6.57 4.83 23.61
N LEU A 206 -6.61 4.03 22.53
CA LEU A 206 -6.75 2.58 22.64
C LEU A 206 -5.44 1.95 23.12
N GLN A 207 -5.57 0.86 23.87
CA GLN A 207 -4.44 0.12 24.42
C GLN A 207 -4.63 -1.38 24.23
N PRO A 208 -3.55 -2.17 24.22
CA PRO A 208 -3.66 -3.62 24.32
C PRO A 208 -4.53 -4.03 25.51
N GLY A 209 -5.47 -4.94 25.26
CA GLY A 209 -6.49 -5.35 26.23
C GLY A 209 -7.85 -4.67 26.09
N ASP A 210 -7.94 -3.55 25.37
CA ASP A 210 -9.23 -2.94 25.05
C ASP A 210 -10.08 -3.87 24.18
N SER A 211 -11.41 -3.83 24.41
CA SER A 211 -12.36 -4.68 23.69
C SER A 211 -13.14 -3.86 22.66
N VAL A 212 -13.07 -4.28 21.41
CA VAL A 212 -13.62 -3.59 20.24
C VAL A 212 -14.58 -4.53 19.51
N PRO A 213 -15.81 -4.09 19.17
CA PRO A 213 -16.70 -4.87 18.32
C PRO A 213 -16.20 -4.90 16.89
N THR A 214 -16.06 -6.08 16.32
CA THR A 214 -15.66 -6.31 14.94
C THR A 214 -16.85 -6.77 14.11
N TYR A 215 -16.73 -6.65 12.80
CA TYR A 215 -17.81 -6.95 11.86
C TYR A 215 -18.23 -8.43 11.90
N ASP A 216 -17.25 -9.33 11.88
CA ASP A 216 -17.48 -10.78 11.72
C ASP A 216 -17.45 -11.55 13.05
N HIS A 217 -16.60 -11.15 14.02
CA HIS A 217 -16.26 -11.99 15.16
C HIS A 217 -16.72 -11.38 16.51
N GLY A 218 -17.61 -10.40 16.47
CA GLY A 218 -18.14 -9.76 17.69
C GLY A 218 -17.05 -9.00 18.45
N MET A 219 -17.03 -9.13 19.78
CA MET A 219 -16.06 -8.41 20.61
C MET A 219 -14.68 -9.07 20.54
N GLN A 220 -13.69 -8.35 20.02
CA GLN A 220 -12.32 -8.80 19.93
C GLN A 220 -11.39 -7.92 20.79
N THR A 221 -10.31 -8.50 21.26
CA THR A 221 -9.31 -7.80 22.08
C THR A 221 -8.24 -7.20 21.21
N VAL A 222 -7.95 -5.91 21.40
CA VAL A 222 -6.79 -5.24 20.80
C VAL A 222 -5.51 -5.85 21.37
N LEU A 223 -4.66 -6.40 20.53
CA LEU A 223 -3.38 -7.01 20.90
C LEU A 223 -2.24 -6.00 20.85
N GLY A 224 -2.32 -5.02 19.95
CA GLY A 224 -1.33 -3.96 19.80
C GLY A 224 -1.90 -2.71 19.20
N VAL A 225 -1.30 -1.58 19.53
CA VAL A 225 -1.55 -0.28 18.90
C VAL A 225 -0.21 0.30 18.49
N CYS A 226 -0.10 0.67 17.23
CA CYS A 226 1.10 1.27 16.67
C CYS A 226 0.80 2.70 16.24
N ALA A 227 1.77 3.60 16.36
CA ALA A 227 1.64 4.98 15.94
C ALA A 227 2.91 5.47 15.24
N GLN A 228 2.74 6.19 14.13
CA GLN A 228 3.83 6.81 13.38
C GLN A 228 3.48 8.24 13.05
N HIS A 229 4.37 9.18 13.37
CA HIS A 229 4.22 10.57 12.99
C HIS A 229 4.93 10.87 11.68
N ILE A 230 4.19 11.42 10.71
CA ILE A 230 4.71 11.90 9.43
C ILE A 230 4.71 13.44 9.46
N PRO A 231 5.88 14.09 9.48
CA PRO A 231 5.94 15.54 9.56
C PRO A 231 5.44 16.21 8.27
N ALA A 232 4.92 17.43 8.39
CA ALA A 232 4.39 18.18 7.26
C ALA A 232 5.40 18.32 6.10
N SER A 233 6.68 18.45 6.42
CA SER A 233 7.74 18.51 5.40
C SER A 233 7.85 17.21 4.57
N ALA A 234 7.58 16.04 5.15
CA ALA A 234 7.51 14.78 4.42
C ALA A 234 6.25 14.69 3.56
N LEU A 235 5.08 15.12 4.09
CA LEU A 235 3.83 15.19 3.33
C LEU A 235 3.89 16.15 2.14
N LEU A 236 4.67 17.23 2.26
CA LEU A 236 4.91 18.16 1.15
C LEU A 236 5.74 17.51 0.05
N ARG A 237 6.81 16.81 0.44
CA ARG A 237 7.74 16.15 -0.50
C ARG A 237 7.15 14.91 -1.13
N ASN A 238 6.32 14.15 -0.39
CA ASN A 238 5.73 12.90 -0.88
C ASN A 238 4.20 12.92 -0.69
N PRO A 239 3.43 13.29 -1.73
CA PRO A 239 1.97 13.26 -1.71
C PRO A 239 1.37 11.89 -1.40
N ALA A 240 2.07 10.78 -1.70
CA ALA A 240 1.62 9.44 -1.40
C ALA A 240 1.50 9.13 0.11
N LEU A 241 2.11 9.95 0.96
CA LEU A 241 1.99 9.86 2.42
C LEU A 241 0.81 10.68 2.97
N ARG A 242 0.18 11.53 2.14
CA ARG A 242 -0.91 12.43 2.58
C ARG A 242 -2.15 11.63 2.93
N PRO A 243 -2.82 11.97 4.03
CA PRO A 243 -4.07 11.33 4.37
C PRO A 243 -5.16 11.60 3.33
N VAL A 244 -5.96 10.59 3.08
CA VAL A 244 -7.14 10.66 2.22
C VAL A 244 -8.37 10.91 3.09
N ARG A 245 -9.07 11.99 2.79
CA ARG A 245 -10.36 12.33 3.40
C ARG A 245 -11.49 11.75 2.56
N VAL A 246 -12.08 10.68 3.05
CA VAL A 246 -13.24 10.04 2.41
C VAL A 246 -14.51 10.67 2.97
N GLN A 247 -15.36 11.19 2.07
CA GLN A 247 -16.65 11.77 2.45
C GLN A 247 -17.71 10.68 2.60
N GLY A 248 -18.42 10.68 3.73
CA GLY A 248 -19.45 9.68 3.99
C GLY A 248 -20.61 9.73 2.99
N THR A 249 -20.88 10.88 2.40
CA THR A 249 -21.93 11.03 1.39
C THR A 249 -21.74 10.14 0.16
N CYS A 250 -20.50 9.83 -0.23
CA CYS A 250 -20.23 8.89 -1.31
C CYS A 250 -20.47 7.42 -0.90
N LEU A 251 -20.57 7.15 0.40
CA LEU A 251 -20.82 5.83 0.98
C LEU A 251 -22.20 5.70 1.63
N GLY A 252 -23.11 6.67 1.38
CA GLY A 252 -24.44 6.70 1.99
C GLY A 252 -24.44 6.96 3.50
N GLN A 253 -23.36 7.52 4.05
CA GLN A 253 -23.17 7.79 5.47
C GLN A 253 -22.95 9.29 5.71
N PRO A 254 -23.32 9.82 6.89
CA PRO A 254 -22.89 11.17 7.29
C PRO A 254 -21.43 11.18 7.73
N GLY A 255 -20.79 12.36 7.70
CA GLY A 255 -19.43 12.57 8.21
C GLY A 255 -18.35 12.28 7.19
N HIS A 256 -17.15 12.07 7.69
CA HIS A 256 -15.96 11.72 6.90
C HIS A 256 -15.00 10.92 7.77
N ILE A 257 -14.10 10.20 7.13
CA ILE A 257 -12.98 9.50 7.78
C ILE A 257 -11.67 9.92 7.13
N LEU A 258 -10.60 10.03 7.91
CA LEU A 258 -9.26 10.37 7.46
C LEU A 258 -8.34 9.15 7.61
N LEU A 259 -7.79 8.67 6.50
CA LEU A 259 -7.05 7.41 6.41
C LEU A 259 -5.76 7.59 5.66
N SER A 260 -4.80 6.69 5.86
CA SER A 260 -3.68 6.58 4.92
C SER A 260 -4.19 6.11 3.54
N PRO A 261 -3.50 6.42 2.44
CA PRO A 261 -3.93 6.04 1.09
C PRO A 261 -4.14 4.54 0.88
N ALA A 262 -3.34 3.71 1.55
CA ALA A 262 -3.40 2.25 1.46
C ALA A 262 -4.54 1.63 2.27
N HIS A 263 -5.12 2.35 3.23
CA HIS A 263 -6.13 1.83 4.15
C HIS A 263 -7.44 1.48 3.45
N CYS A 264 -7.97 0.29 3.73
CA CYS A 264 -9.18 -0.19 3.08
C CYS A 264 -10.45 0.06 3.90
N LEU A 265 -11.49 0.41 3.17
CA LEU A 265 -12.87 0.47 3.64
C LEU A 265 -13.66 -0.72 3.08
N LEU A 266 -14.63 -1.20 3.85
CA LEU A 266 -15.53 -2.25 3.42
C LEU A 266 -16.60 -1.68 2.47
N PHE A 267 -16.82 -2.33 1.35
CA PHE A 267 -17.86 -2.03 0.37
C PHE A 267 -18.77 -3.24 0.17
N GLN A 268 -20.06 -2.99 0.10
CA GLN A 268 -21.04 -3.98 -0.31
C GLN A 268 -21.69 -3.54 -1.62
N SER A 269 -21.63 -4.38 -2.63
CA SER A 269 -22.19 -4.10 -3.96
C SER A 269 -22.65 -5.36 -4.68
N PRO A 270 -23.87 -5.38 -5.26
CA PRO A 270 -24.30 -6.45 -6.16
C PRO A 270 -23.39 -6.61 -7.40
N THR A 271 -22.79 -5.51 -7.87
CA THR A 271 -21.85 -5.53 -8.99
C THR A 271 -20.56 -6.24 -8.59
N ALA A 272 -20.07 -6.04 -7.35
CA ALA A 272 -18.91 -6.76 -6.83
C ALA A 272 -19.17 -8.28 -6.78
N GLU A 273 -20.39 -8.70 -6.40
CA GLU A 273 -20.78 -10.12 -6.46
C GLU A 273 -20.68 -10.68 -7.88
N THR A 274 -21.12 -9.89 -8.86
CA THR A 274 -21.10 -10.31 -10.27
C THR A 274 -19.68 -10.37 -10.84
N LEU A 275 -18.84 -9.36 -10.52
CA LEU A 275 -17.51 -9.25 -11.10
C LEU A 275 -16.46 -10.12 -10.37
N PHE A 276 -16.60 -10.28 -9.05
CA PHE A 276 -15.55 -10.86 -8.21
C PHE A 276 -16.02 -12.07 -7.41
N ALA A 277 -17.26 -12.54 -7.62
CA ALA A 277 -17.89 -13.60 -6.83
C ALA A 277 -17.87 -13.31 -5.30
N SER A 278 -17.93 -12.02 -4.93
CA SER A 278 -17.94 -11.55 -3.55
C SER A 278 -18.75 -10.26 -3.45
N GLY A 279 -19.88 -10.30 -2.75
CA GLY A 279 -20.72 -9.12 -2.53
C GLY A 279 -20.12 -8.09 -1.57
N GLU A 280 -19.08 -8.47 -0.83
CA GLU A 280 -18.34 -7.61 0.10
C GLU A 280 -16.87 -7.62 -0.27
N VAL A 281 -16.29 -6.43 -0.44
CA VAL A 281 -14.90 -6.24 -0.85
C VAL A 281 -14.25 -5.12 -0.05
N LEU A 282 -12.93 -5.14 0.02
CA LEU A 282 -12.13 -4.06 0.59
C LEU A 282 -11.58 -3.19 -0.53
N MET A 283 -11.74 -1.88 -0.38
CA MET A 283 -11.26 -0.89 -1.33
C MET A 283 -10.38 0.14 -0.62
N ARG A 284 -9.19 0.38 -1.16
CA ARG A 284 -8.24 1.34 -0.60
C ARG A 284 -8.73 2.78 -0.77
N ALA A 285 -8.49 3.62 0.23
CA ALA A 285 -8.92 5.02 0.24
C ALA A 285 -8.40 5.80 -0.98
N ARG A 286 -7.19 5.49 -1.48
CA ARG A 286 -6.61 6.10 -2.68
C ARG A 286 -7.43 5.86 -3.95
N HIS A 287 -8.11 4.71 -4.08
CA HIS A 287 -8.94 4.44 -5.25
C HIS A 287 -10.19 5.32 -5.26
N LEU A 288 -10.73 5.63 -4.08
CA LEU A 288 -11.82 6.60 -3.93
C LEU A 288 -11.36 8.02 -4.28
N GLU A 289 -10.15 8.37 -3.91
CA GLU A 289 -9.55 9.66 -4.26
C GLU A 289 -9.40 9.81 -5.78
N ARG A 290 -8.82 8.81 -6.45
CA ARG A 290 -8.68 8.79 -7.91
C ARG A 290 -10.01 8.87 -8.64
N ALA A 291 -11.04 8.24 -8.12
CA ALA A 291 -12.39 8.30 -8.69
C ALA A 291 -13.14 9.60 -8.36
N GLY A 292 -12.52 10.55 -7.64
CA GLY A 292 -13.12 11.82 -7.26
C GLY A 292 -14.12 11.73 -6.08
N HIS A 293 -14.14 10.61 -5.34
CA HIS A 293 -15.03 10.40 -4.19
C HIS A 293 -14.37 10.73 -2.85
N ALA A 294 -13.08 10.99 -2.87
CA ALA A 294 -12.28 11.42 -1.73
C ALA A 294 -11.28 12.49 -2.17
N ARG A 295 -10.50 13.02 -1.23
CA ARG A 295 -9.46 14.00 -1.54
C ARG A 295 -8.26 13.82 -0.63
N LEU A 296 -7.08 14.14 -1.12
CA LEU A 296 -5.89 14.29 -0.29
C LEU A 296 -6.04 15.46 0.67
N ASP A 297 -5.59 15.27 1.89
CA ASP A 297 -5.50 16.33 2.90
C ASP A 297 -4.02 16.66 3.18
N LEU A 298 -3.73 17.90 3.54
CA LEU A 298 -2.37 18.34 3.87
C LEU A 298 -2.39 19.04 5.24
N PRO A 299 -2.33 18.28 6.34
CA PRO A 299 -2.29 18.85 7.68
C PRO A 299 -1.03 19.68 7.90
N ARG A 300 -1.19 20.86 8.51
CA ARG A 300 -0.08 21.84 8.71
C ARG A 300 1.01 21.31 9.64
N ASP A 301 0.63 20.49 10.61
CA ASP A 301 1.55 19.94 11.63
C ASP A 301 1.98 18.51 11.32
N GLY A 302 1.68 18.01 10.09
CA GLY A 302 1.85 16.61 9.75
C GLY A 302 0.67 15.76 10.18
N VAL A 303 0.82 14.45 10.10
CA VAL A 303 -0.19 13.46 10.51
C VAL A 303 0.43 12.38 11.36
N THR A 304 -0.27 11.95 12.41
CA THR A 304 0.08 10.73 13.13
C THR A 304 -0.88 9.64 12.67
N TYR A 305 -0.32 8.57 12.13
CA TYR A 305 -1.04 7.40 11.71
C TYR A 305 -1.03 6.34 12.80
N HIS A 306 -2.17 5.67 12.99
CA HIS A 306 -2.35 4.64 14.00
C HIS A 306 -2.84 3.35 13.36
N ASN A 307 -2.40 2.22 13.89
CA ASN A 307 -2.86 0.92 13.47
C ASN A 307 -3.26 0.05 14.67
N LEU A 308 -4.23 -0.82 14.47
CA LEU A 308 -4.76 -1.72 15.49
C LEU A 308 -4.49 -3.17 15.09
N LEU A 309 -3.82 -3.93 15.96
CA LEU A 309 -3.56 -5.34 15.77
C LEU A 309 -4.54 -6.19 16.57
N PHE A 310 -5.13 -7.19 15.92
CA PHE A 310 -5.97 -8.23 16.50
C PHE A 310 -5.43 -9.62 16.19
N ALA A 311 -6.05 -10.67 16.72
CA ALA A 311 -5.66 -12.04 16.44
C ALA A 311 -5.91 -12.46 14.98
N ASN A 312 -6.91 -11.84 14.35
CA ASN A 312 -7.22 -11.99 12.92
C ASN A 312 -7.23 -10.60 12.28
N HIS A 313 -7.20 -10.56 10.93
CA HIS A 313 -7.51 -9.34 10.21
C HIS A 313 -9.00 -9.02 10.39
N GLU A 314 -9.31 -7.98 11.12
CA GLU A 314 -10.67 -7.62 11.52
C GLU A 314 -11.14 -6.36 10.79
N LEU A 315 -12.45 -6.16 10.78
CA LEU A 315 -13.08 -4.92 10.37
C LEU A 315 -13.70 -4.26 11.61
N VAL A 316 -13.32 -3.01 11.87
CA VAL A 316 -13.79 -2.21 13.01
C VAL A 316 -14.59 -1.01 12.53
N LEU A 317 -15.50 -0.52 13.36
CA LEU A 317 -16.26 0.69 13.03
C LEU A 317 -15.50 1.93 13.48
N ALA A 318 -15.00 2.69 12.50
CA ALA A 318 -14.17 3.88 12.64
C ALA A 318 -14.88 5.08 12.03
N ASP A 319 -15.17 6.14 12.81
CA ASP A 319 -15.97 7.31 12.40
C ASP A 319 -17.29 6.96 11.68
N GLY A 320 -17.85 5.80 12.00
CA GLY A 320 -19.06 5.26 11.37
C GLY A 320 -18.83 4.42 10.10
N PHE A 321 -17.57 4.18 9.71
CA PHE A 321 -17.20 3.37 8.55
C PHE A 321 -16.56 2.05 8.97
N TRP A 322 -16.96 0.94 8.33
CA TRP A 322 -16.27 -0.34 8.48
C TRP A 322 -14.94 -0.27 7.76
N SER A 323 -13.88 -0.39 8.52
CA SER A 323 -12.51 -0.19 8.08
C SER A 323 -11.64 -1.35 8.53
N GLU A 324 -10.66 -1.71 7.73
CA GLU A 324 -9.72 -2.77 8.08
C GLU A 324 -8.87 -2.41 9.29
N THR A 325 -8.34 -3.44 9.94
CA THR A 325 -7.27 -3.35 10.95
C THR A 325 -5.94 -3.74 10.32
N PHE A 326 -4.89 -3.86 11.11
CA PHE A 326 -3.59 -4.26 10.58
C PHE A 326 -3.62 -5.69 10.06
N LEU A 327 -3.29 -5.89 8.78
CA LEU A 327 -3.10 -7.19 8.17
C LEU A 327 -1.62 -7.59 8.31
N SER A 328 -1.33 -8.44 9.29
CA SER A 328 0.02 -8.97 9.49
C SER A 328 0.18 -10.29 8.72
N CYS A 329 0.79 -10.22 7.56
CA CYS A 329 1.15 -11.42 6.79
C CYS A 329 2.50 -12.01 7.21
N ASP A 330 3.32 -11.26 7.96
CA ASP A 330 4.66 -11.65 8.40
C ASP A 330 5.01 -11.10 9.79
N ALA A 331 5.46 -12.00 10.68
CA ALA A 331 5.92 -11.65 12.04
C ALA A 331 7.10 -10.64 12.06
N ASN A 332 7.85 -10.52 10.96
CA ASN A 332 8.95 -9.56 10.85
C ASN A 332 8.52 -8.20 10.26
N ALA A 333 7.39 -8.08 9.58
CA ALA A 333 6.85 -6.81 9.13
C ALA A 333 6.52 -5.89 10.32
N GLU A 334 6.07 -6.48 11.42
CA GLU A 334 5.76 -5.77 12.67
C GLU A 334 7.00 -5.15 13.32
N MET A 335 8.13 -5.84 13.28
CA MET A 335 9.37 -5.39 13.93
C MET A 335 10.10 -4.31 13.11
N ARG A 336 9.82 -4.19 11.81
CA ARG A 336 10.47 -3.23 10.88
C ARG A 336 9.74 -1.91 10.73
N MET A 337 8.48 -1.84 11.14
CA MET A 337 7.78 -0.58 11.37
C MET A 337 8.32 0.15 12.61
N VAL A 338 9.30 -0.42 13.30
CA VAL A 338 9.82 -0.03 14.63
C VAL A 338 11.08 0.83 14.53
N ASP A 339 11.42 1.45 13.42
CA ASP A 339 12.51 2.40 13.45
C ASP A 339 12.04 3.77 13.96
N ALA A 340 12.55 4.08 15.10
CA ALA A 340 12.76 5.31 15.84
C ALA A 340 11.63 5.86 16.71
N ASP A 341 10.32 5.67 16.45
CA ASP A 341 9.28 6.26 17.32
C ASP A 341 8.00 5.43 17.50
N TRP A 342 8.02 4.16 17.15
CA TRP A 342 6.91 3.26 17.40
C TRP A 342 6.85 2.89 18.89
N ARG A 343 5.95 3.49 19.62
CA ARG A 343 5.68 3.10 21.01
C ARG A 343 4.78 1.87 21.02
N ILE A 344 5.39 0.70 20.95
CA ILE A 344 4.72 -0.56 21.28
C ILE A 344 4.55 -0.61 22.79
N GLN A 345 3.33 -0.40 23.26
CA GLN A 345 3.01 -0.72 24.65
C GLN A 345 2.85 -2.23 24.78
N ASN A 346 3.85 -2.88 25.42
CA ASN A 346 3.94 -4.31 25.74
C ASN A 346 4.35 -5.29 24.62
N ASN A 347 5.62 -5.42 24.47
CA ASN A 347 6.47 -6.01 23.45
C ASN A 347 6.58 -7.55 23.38
N ARG A 348 5.78 -8.37 24.03
CA ARG A 348 6.00 -9.83 24.03
C ARG A 348 5.04 -10.64 23.17
N THR A 349 3.96 -10.07 22.69
CA THR A 349 2.87 -10.79 22.00
C THR A 349 2.85 -10.52 20.48
N LEU A 350 3.43 -9.42 20.01
CA LEU A 350 3.31 -8.97 18.61
C LEU A 350 4.01 -9.88 17.60
N GLY A 351 5.17 -10.44 17.93
CA GLY A 351 5.91 -11.31 17.02
C GLY A 351 5.30 -12.69 16.76
N ALA A 352 4.10 -12.98 17.32
CA ALA A 352 3.43 -14.27 17.17
C ALA A 352 2.15 -14.22 16.33
N VAL A 353 1.64 -13.03 15.99
CA VAL A 353 0.38 -12.89 15.24
C VAL A 353 0.67 -12.90 13.74
N ARG A 354 0.18 -13.91 13.05
CA ARG A 354 0.20 -14.01 11.60
C ARG A 354 -1.22 -14.16 11.08
N HIS A 355 -1.62 -13.26 10.21
CA HIS A 355 -2.88 -13.38 9.50
C HIS A 355 -2.65 -14.20 8.22
N THR A 356 -3.42 -15.26 8.04
CA THR A 356 -3.33 -16.10 6.83
C THR A 356 -4.19 -15.57 5.69
N HIS A 357 -5.19 -14.74 6.02
CA HIS A 357 -6.15 -14.21 5.04
C HIS A 357 -6.60 -12.80 5.44
N ALA A 358 -6.87 -11.98 4.44
CA ALA A 358 -7.60 -10.74 4.64
C ALA A 358 -9.07 -11.02 4.99
N ALA A 359 -9.72 -10.12 5.76
CA ALA A 359 -11.14 -10.26 6.15
C ALA A 359 -12.07 -10.33 4.93
N ARG A 360 -11.73 -9.67 3.85
CA ARG A 360 -12.41 -9.70 2.55
C ARG A 360 -11.38 -9.57 1.44
N ARG A 361 -11.81 -9.87 0.20
CA ARG A 361 -11.02 -9.60 -1.01
C ARG A 361 -10.66 -8.12 -1.06
N ILE A 362 -9.38 -7.81 -1.13
CA ILE A 362 -8.87 -6.45 -1.36
C ILE A 362 -8.85 -6.23 -2.87
N LEU A 363 -9.56 -5.20 -3.34
CA LEU A 363 -9.59 -4.87 -4.75
C LEU A 363 -8.27 -4.23 -5.20
N ARG A 364 -7.80 -4.65 -6.36
CA ARG A 364 -6.71 -3.99 -7.08
C ARG A 364 -7.17 -2.66 -7.67
N GLY A 365 -6.23 -1.81 -8.06
CA GLY A 365 -6.55 -0.48 -8.58
C GLY A 365 -7.54 -0.50 -9.73
N TYR A 366 -7.32 -1.35 -10.74
CA TYR A 366 -8.22 -1.47 -11.90
C TYR A 366 -9.58 -2.07 -11.54
N GLU A 367 -9.63 -3.08 -10.65
CA GLU A 367 -10.89 -3.67 -10.15
C GLU A 367 -11.74 -2.64 -9.42
N ALA A 368 -11.08 -1.83 -8.58
CA ALA A 368 -11.73 -0.73 -7.87
C ALA A 368 -12.28 0.31 -8.85
N MET A 369 -11.53 0.70 -9.88
CA MET A 369 -11.99 1.66 -10.89
C MET A 369 -13.16 1.11 -11.68
N VAL A 370 -13.12 -0.15 -12.15
CA VAL A 370 -14.24 -0.81 -12.86
C VAL A 370 -15.49 -0.83 -11.98
N LEU A 371 -15.36 -1.16 -10.68
CA LEU A 371 -16.49 -1.18 -9.76
C LEU A 371 -17.06 0.23 -9.55
N LEU A 372 -16.20 1.23 -9.36
CA LEU A 372 -16.59 2.64 -9.16
C LEU A 372 -17.27 3.23 -10.40
N ASP A 373 -16.79 2.92 -11.60
CA ASP A 373 -17.36 3.36 -12.87
C ASP A 373 -18.72 2.70 -13.12
N THR A 374 -18.87 1.42 -12.76
CA THR A 374 -20.11 0.66 -13.01
C THR A 374 -21.22 1.03 -12.03
N ASP A 375 -20.93 1.11 -10.75
CA ASP A 375 -21.92 1.38 -9.71
C ASP A 375 -22.26 2.86 -9.56
N GLY A 376 -21.37 3.75 -9.97
CA GLY A 376 -21.43 5.18 -9.66
C GLY A 376 -21.38 5.44 -8.15
N ALA A 377 -20.99 6.62 -7.74
CA ALA A 377 -20.77 6.99 -6.34
C ALA A 377 -21.98 6.82 -5.40
N ARG A 378 -23.17 6.65 -5.94
CA ARG A 378 -24.41 6.63 -5.15
C ARG A 378 -24.88 5.26 -4.68
N ARG A 379 -24.16 4.18 -5.00
CA ARG A 379 -24.58 2.79 -4.75
C ARG A 379 -23.69 2.03 -3.78
N PHE A 380 -22.65 2.64 -3.25
CA PHE A 380 -21.83 2.02 -2.23
C PHE A 380 -22.56 2.07 -0.90
N ILE A 381 -23.03 0.93 -0.46
CA ILE A 381 -23.66 0.77 0.85
C ILE A 381 -22.59 0.20 1.77
N GLN A 382 -22.28 0.91 2.83
CA GLN A 382 -21.61 0.30 3.98
C GLN A 382 -22.60 -0.68 4.60
N PRO A 383 -22.22 -1.96 4.74
CA PRO A 383 -23.17 -2.94 5.27
C PRO A 383 -23.64 -2.53 6.65
N THR A 384 -24.94 -2.64 6.84
CA THR A 384 -25.53 -2.44 8.17
C THR A 384 -25.06 -3.59 9.05
N PRO A 385 -24.48 -3.33 10.25
CA PRO A 385 -23.97 -4.39 11.10
C PRO A 385 -25.04 -5.44 11.39
N THR A 386 -24.73 -6.70 11.16
CA THR A 386 -25.61 -7.82 11.55
C THR A 386 -25.81 -7.87 13.07
N VAL A 387 -24.92 -7.21 13.81
CA VAL A 387 -24.97 -7.00 15.28
C VAL A 387 -25.71 -5.69 15.61
N GLN A 388 -26.88 -5.46 15.01
CA GLN A 388 -27.62 -4.20 15.16
C GLN A 388 -28.02 -3.87 16.64
N ARG A 389 -28.36 -4.83 17.46
CA ARG A 389 -28.80 -4.56 18.82
C ARG A 389 -27.73 -4.04 19.78
N PRO A 390 -26.54 -4.65 19.88
CA PRO A 390 -25.51 -4.14 20.78
C PRO A 390 -24.86 -2.84 20.30
N ILE A 391 -24.65 -2.66 18.98
CA ILE A 391 -23.97 -1.47 18.45
C ILE A 391 -24.88 -0.24 18.52
N HIS A 392 -26.16 -0.37 18.21
CA HIS A 392 -27.12 0.73 18.33
C HIS A 392 -27.28 1.17 19.81
N ALA A 393 -27.33 0.21 20.72
CA ALA A 393 -27.39 0.50 22.16
C ALA A 393 -26.09 1.18 22.66
N LEU A 394 -24.95 0.81 22.16
CA LEU A 394 -23.67 1.44 22.49
C LEU A 394 -23.56 2.87 21.95
N ARG A 395 -24.04 3.12 20.72
CA ARG A 395 -24.12 4.49 20.15
C ARG A 395 -25.05 5.39 20.94
N GLU A 396 -26.24 4.89 21.31
CA GLU A 396 -27.19 5.66 22.15
C GLU A 396 -26.64 5.95 23.54
N ALA A 397 -25.92 4.98 24.14
CA ALA A 397 -25.28 5.19 25.44
C ALA A 397 -24.18 6.24 25.38
N SER A 398 -23.37 6.24 24.31
CA SER A 398 -22.32 7.26 24.09
C SER A 398 -22.89 8.65 23.87
N GLN A 399 -24.01 8.78 23.13
CA GLN A 399 -24.67 10.05 22.90
C GLN A 399 -25.38 10.59 24.17
N ARG A 400 -25.83 9.72 25.09
CA ARG A 400 -26.40 10.11 26.38
C ARG A 400 -25.34 10.53 27.40
N ALA A 401 -24.14 9.95 27.33
CA ALA A 401 -23.03 10.32 28.22
C ALA A 401 -22.33 11.64 27.80
N ALA A 402 -22.58 12.11 26.58
CA ALA A 402 -22.04 13.36 26.05
C ALA A 402 -23.00 14.57 26.19
N ARG A 403 -24.16 14.37 26.79
CA ARG A 403 -25.15 15.41 27.22
C ARG A 403 -25.10 15.56 28.72
#